data_8b3155fc18fd0037a6fea529043008db
#
_entry.id   8b3155fc18fd0037a6fea529043008db
#
_cell.length_a   1.000
_cell.length_b   1.000
_cell.length_c   1.000
_cell.angle_alpha   90.00
_cell.angle_beta   90.00
_cell.angle_gamma   90.00
#
_symmetry.space_group_name_H-M   'P 1'
#
loop_
_entity.id
_entity.type
_entity.pdbx_description
1 polymer ?
#
loop_
_entity_poly.entity_id
_entity_poly.type
_entity_poly.pdbx_seq_one_letter_code
_entity_poly.pdbx_strand_id
1 'polypeptide(L)'
;MATTAEKRTAQSLRICLFSALYRPSMGGVETYTESLARALYEMGAEVTVATCNTHGLAAREREDGVNVVRFPCKPLLGGRFPLVKNDEEAKRLWAHLEDDHFDYVIANTRFYTLTERALDFATRAGVVPLLIEHGSAHLTMGSTLIDPVVQAVEHALTKRDMRYPFVAYAVSRKASAWLGHFGIESAGELPNSIDADAYVAQASARDFRAERGIPSDALMVAFAGRLVPEKGVVELAQATAAIAEHPDANGRAVHLIIAGAGSKQGDIERIGCGNIHLVGRLGRQDLAALMSQADAMALPSRSEGFATTLLEAAACATPAIVTPVGGTDELVSNERFGTIIPNARAETVEAALREAARNPQRLAEQGENVARRVRAEYSWRRTAERALSACRKANEK
;
A
#
# COMPACT_ATOMS: atom_id res chain seq x y z
N MET A 1 22.80 40.21 -10.62
CA MET A 1 23.25 38.85 -11.01
C MET A 1 22.46 37.88 -10.18
N ALA A 2 21.45 37.21 -10.80
CA ALA A 2 20.65 36.17 -10.12
C ALA A 2 21.56 35.00 -9.77
N THR A 3 21.46 34.50 -8.54
CA THR A 3 22.25 33.39 -8.03
C THR A 3 21.96 32.11 -8.82
N THR A 4 22.91 31.19 -8.86
CA THR A 4 22.83 29.90 -9.59
C THR A 4 21.59 29.07 -9.18
N ALA A 5 21.03 29.31 -7.99
CA ALA A 5 19.81 28.70 -7.48
C ALA A 5 18.53 29.19 -8.21
N GLU A 6 18.48 30.48 -8.60
CA GLU A 6 17.29 31.03 -9.30
C GLU A 6 17.21 30.59 -10.76
N LYS A 7 18.31 30.21 -11.40
CA LYS A 7 18.31 29.69 -12.78
C LYS A 7 17.86 28.24 -12.90
N ARG A 8 17.86 27.43 -11.79
CA ARG A 8 17.37 26.04 -11.76
C ARG A 8 15.86 25.92 -11.67
N THR A 9 15.10 26.99 -11.37
CA THR A 9 13.63 26.98 -11.33
C THR A 9 12.97 26.90 -12.71
N ALA A 10 13.72 27.00 -13.80
CA ALA A 10 13.21 26.93 -15.18
C ALA A 10 13.50 25.58 -15.87
N GLN A 11 14.27 24.65 -15.26
CA GLN A 11 14.47 23.30 -15.76
C GLN A 11 13.61 22.32 -14.97
N SER A 12 12.84 21.44 -15.64
CA SER A 12 12.10 20.37 -14.98
C SER A 12 13.06 19.45 -14.23
N LEU A 13 12.76 19.15 -12.95
CA LEU A 13 13.55 18.23 -12.14
C LEU A 13 13.55 16.83 -12.78
N ARG A 14 14.68 16.17 -12.80
CA ARG A 14 14.86 14.80 -13.31
C ARG A 14 14.96 13.84 -12.12
N ILE A 15 14.03 12.90 -12.02
CA ILE A 15 13.89 12.01 -10.85
C ILE A 15 13.89 10.56 -11.31
N CYS A 16 14.76 9.74 -10.71
CA CYS A 16 14.76 8.30 -10.94
C CYS A 16 14.17 7.57 -9.71
N LEU A 17 13.11 6.79 -9.93
CA LEU A 17 12.54 5.89 -8.94
C LEU A 17 12.96 4.45 -9.24
N PHE A 18 13.59 3.80 -8.28
CA PHE A 18 13.92 2.38 -8.36
C PHE A 18 12.91 1.54 -7.59
N SER A 19 12.35 0.54 -8.24
CA SER A 19 11.45 -0.45 -7.63
C SER A 19 11.71 -1.83 -8.25
N ALA A 20 11.97 -2.83 -7.44
CA ALA A 20 12.28 -4.18 -7.95
C ALA A 20 11.18 -4.76 -8.81
N LEU A 21 9.93 -4.43 -8.52
CA LEU A 21 8.75 -4.80 -9.28
C LEU A 21 7.97 -3.53 -9.69
N TYR A 22 7.36 -3.59 -10.86
CA TYR A 22 6.53 -2.51 -11.43
C TYR A 22 5.51 -3.13 -12.38
N ARG A 23 4.64 -2.33 -13.00
CA ARG A 23 3.65 -2.81 -13.98
C ARG A 23 4.26 -3.81 -14.98
N PRO A 24 3.53 -4.89 -15.31
CA PRO A 24 2.15 -5.24 -14.97
C PRO A 24 2.00 -6.00 -13.63
N SER A 25 3.06 -6.16 -12.84
CA SER A 25 2.98 -6.71 -11.50
C SER A 25 2.11 -5.81 -10.62
N MET A 26 1.25 -6.42 -9.79
CA MET A 26 0.33 -5.72 -8.92
C MET A 26 0.63 -6.02 -7.45
N GLY A 27 0.90 -4.99 -6.68
CA GLY A 27 1.16 -5.05 -5.24
C GLY A 27 1.21 -3.65 -4.64
N GLY A 28 1.38 -3.56 -3.34
CA GLY A 28 1.39 -2.26 -2.63
C GLY A 28 2.55 -1.36 -3.05
N VAL A 29 3.75 -1.93 -3.21
CA VAL A 29 4.95 -1.18 -3.61
C VAL A 29 4.87 -0.72 -5.06
N GLU A 30 4.38 -1.59 -5.95
CA GLU A 30 4.19 -1.30 -7.37
C GLU A 30 3.20 -0.15 -7.57
N THR A 31 2.05 -0.23 -6.92
CA THR A 31 1.01 0.82 -6.95
C THR A 31 1.52 2.12 -6.34
N TYR A 32 2.30 2.05 -5.24
CA TYR A 32 2.92 3.22 -4.65
C TYR A 32 3.89 3.89 -5.63
N THR A 33 4.80 3.09 -6.22
CA THR A 33 5.80 3.60 -7.17
C THR A 33 5.15 4.26 -8.38
N GLU A 34 4.14 3.61 -8.96
CA GLU A 34 3.36 4.13 -10.08
C GLU A 34 2.70 5.47 -9.74
N SER A 35 1.99 5.50 -8.62
CA SER A 35 1.22 6.68 -8.23
C SER A 35 2.11 7.85 -7.83
N LEU A 36 3.24 7.59 -7.16
CA LEU A 36 4.23 8.61 -6.83
C LEU A 36 4.90 9.15 -8.10
N ALA A 37 5.30 8.27 -9.03
CA ALA A 37 5.91 8.66 -10.30
C ALA A 37 4.96 9.54 -11.12
N ARG A 38 3.70 9.16 -11.21
CA ARG A 38 2.66 9.93 -11.90
C ARG A 38 2.45 11.30 -11.23
N ALA A 39 2.32 11.36 -9.91
CA ALA A 39 2.15 12.62 -9.20
C ALA A 39 3.34 13.57 -9.38
N LEU A 40 4.58 13.05 -9.36
CA LEU A 40 5.77 13.83 -9.66
C LEU A 40 5.79 14.35 -11.09
N TYR A 41 5.38 13.51 -12.06
CA TYR A 41 5.24 13.92 -13.47
C TYR A 41 4.17 15.02 -13.64
N GLU A 42 3.00 14.87 -13.02
CA GLU A 42 1.92 15.88 -13.03
C GLU A 42 2.34 17.21 -12.38
N MET A 43 3.32 17.19 -11.49
CA MET A 43 3.96 18.39 -10.90
C MET A 43 5.05 19.01 -11.78
N GLY A 44 5.31 18.43 -12.98
CA GLY A 44 6.25 18.94 -13.97
C GLY A 44 7.65 18.35 -13.91
N ALA A 45 7.88 17.29 -13.12
CA ALA A 45 9.16 16.59 -13.14
C ALA A 45 9.27 15.66 -14.36
N GLU A 46 10.49 15.45 -14.85
CA GLU A 46 10.81 14.35 -15.75
C GLU A 46 11.13 13.11 -14.91
N VAL A 47 10.28 12.08 -15.03
CA VAL A 47 10.34 10.91 -14.15
C VAL A 47 10.74 9.67 -14.93
N THR A 48 11.69 8.92 -14.40
CA THR A 48 12.10 7.60 -14.88
C THR A 48 11.88 6.57 -13.77
N VAL A 49 11.19 5.47 -14.06
CA VAL A 49 11.07 4.29 -13.20
C VAL A 49 12.02 3.21 -13.70
N ALA A 50 12.98 2.82 -12.87
CA ALA A 50 13.92 1.74 -13.12
C ALA A 50 13.48 0.48 -12.36
N THR A 51 13.23 -0.63 -13.07
CA THR A 51 12.65 -1.86 -12.51
C THR A 51 13.25 -3.12 -13.12
N CYS A 52 12.89 -4.31 -12.59
CA CYS A 52 13.29 -5.59 -13.15
C CYS A 52 12.29 -6.09 -14.20
N ASN A 53 12.77 -6.61 -15.31
CA ASN A 53 11.96 -7.17 -16.39
C ASN A 53 11.53 -8.60 -16.08
N THR A 54 10.52 -8.76 -15.23
CA THR A 54 9.98 -10.08 -14.83
C THR A 54 8.97 -10.64 -15.82
N HIS A 55 8.50 -9.83 -16.78
CA HIS A 55 7.45 -10.18 -17.73
C HIS A 55 7.91 -10.22 -19.20
N GLY A 56 9.19 -10.00 -19.48
CA GLY A 56 9.72 -10.01 -20.86
C GLY A 56 9.21 -8.85 -21.72
N LEU A 57 8.92 -7.71 -21.13
CA LEU A 57 8.48 -6.50 -21.81
C LEU A 57 9.66 -5.76 -22.45
N ALA A 58 9.36 -4.68 -23.20
CA ALA A 58 10.38 -3.80 -23.75
C ALA A 58 11.31 -3.28 -22.65
N ALA A 59 12.62 -3.29 -22.91
CA ALA A 59 13.64 -2.80 -21.97
C ALA A 59 13.47 -1.31 -21.66
N ARG A 60 12.89 -0.55 -22.59
CA ARG A 60 12.59 0.89 -22.43
C ARG A 60 11.25 1.19 -23.09
N GLU A 61 10.44 1.94 -22.40
CA GLU A 61 9.17 2.49 -22.92
C GLU A 61 8.80 3.77 -22.20
N ARG A 62 7.79 4.46 -22.70
CA ARG A 62 7.17 5.60 -22.03
C ARG A 62 5.68 5.30 -21.83
N GLU A 63 5.26 5.30 -20.57
CA GLU A 63 3.90 5.01 -20.14
C GLU A 63 3.33 6.20 -19.35
N ASP A 64 2.19 6.73 -19.73
CA ASP A 64 1.51 7.85 -19.04
C ASP A 64 2.45 9.05 -18.73
N GLY A 65 3.40 9.33 -19.63
CA GLY A 65 4.38 10.40 -19.46
C GLY A 65 5.62 10.04 -18.63
N VAL A 66 5.66 8.88 -18.01
CA VAL A 66 6.78 8.35 -17.22
C VAL A 66 7.68 7.46 -18.10
N ASN A 67 8.99 7.66 -18.05
CA ASN A 67 9.93 6.75 -18.70
C ASN A 67 10.11 5.50 -17.85
N VAL A 68 10.10 4.31 -18.47
CA VAL A 68 10.29 3.04 -17.78
C VAL A 68 11.51 2.33 -18.36
N VAL A 69 12.43 1.95 -17.48
CA VAL A 69 13.64 1.20 -17.82
C VAL A 69 13.60 -0.15 -17.10
N ARG A 70 13.58 -1.26 -17.86
CA ARG A 70 13.46 -2.62 -17.30
C ARG A 70 14.76 -3.40 -17.45
N PHE A 71 15.41 -3.65 -16.35
CA PHE A 71 16.65 -4.42 -16.29
C PHE A 71 16.41 -5.92 -16.47
N PRO A 72 17.24 -6.63 -17.27
CA PRO A 72 17.17 -8.08 -17.35
C PRO A 72 17.42 -8.70 -15.97
N CYS A 73 16.61 -9.70 -15.60
CA CYS A 73 16.67 -10.33 -14.28
C CYS A 73 16.44 -11.84 -14.33
N LYS A 74 16.78 -12.53 -13.22
CA LYS A 74 16.34 -13.90 -12.93
C LYS A 74 15.17 -13.82 -11.94
N PRO A 75 13.95 -14.22 -12.32
CA PRO A 75 12.81 -14.20 -11.41
C PRO A 75 12.91 -15.37 -10.42
N LEU A 76 13.25 -15.10 -9.17
CA LEU A 76 13.20 -16.07 -8.08
C LEU A 76 11.85 -16.01 -7.35
N LEU A 77 11.50 -17.07 -6.61
CA LEU A 77 10.28 -17.16 -5.81
C LEU A 77 9.01 -16.79 -6.59
N GLY A 78 8.88 -17.31 -7.82
CA GLY A 78 7.75 -16.98 -8.68
C GLY A 78 7.71 -15.52 -9.14
N GLY A 79 8.87 -14.90 -9.29
CA GLY A 79 9.00 -13.49 -9.71
C GLY A 79 8.95 -12.47 -8.57
N ARG A 80 8.71 -12.90 -7.34
CA ARG A 80 8.62 -11.99 -6.18
C ARG A 80 9.98 -11.43 -5.73
N PHE A 81 11.08 -12.12 -6.08
CA PHE A 81 12.44 -11.71 -5.75
C PHE A 81 13.33 -11.76 -7.01
N PRO A 82 13.25 -10.75 -7.89
CA PRO A 82 14.06 -10.70 -9.09
C PRO A 82 15.52 -10.36 -8.76
N LEU A 83 16.44 -11.12 -9.34
CA LEU A 83 17.87 -10.82 -9.29
C LEU A 83 18.29 -10.15 -10.59
N VAL A 84 18.75 -8.90 -10.52
CA VAL A 84 19.27 -8.16 -11.67
C VAL A 84 20.47 -8.88 -12.26
N LYS A 85 20.47 -9.13 -13.57
CA LYS A 85 21.63 -9.70 -14.29
C LYS A 85 22.75 -8.66 -14.43
N ASN A 86 23.94 -9.17 -14.72
CA ASN A 86 25.11 -8.34 -15.03
C ASN A 86 25.62 -8.66 -16.45
N ASP A 87 24.71 -8.65 -17.43
CA ASP A 87 24.99 -8.88 -18.84
C ASP A 87 25.18 -7.55 -19.61
N GLU A 88 25.50 -7.65 -20.89
CA GLU A 88 25.73 -6.47 -21.73
C GLU A 88 24.49 -5.59 -21.92
N GLU A 89 23.30 -6.17 -21.83
CA GLU A 89 22.06 -5.40 -21.86
C GLU A 89 21.89 -4.56 -20.58
N ALA A 90 22.12 -5.18 -19.41
CA ALA A 90 22.10 -4.45 -18.15
C ALA A 90 23.11 -3.32 -18.11
N LYS A 91 24.35 -3.55 -18.60
CA LYS A 91 25.39 -2.52 -18.65
C LYS A 91 24.98 -1.33 -19.52
N ARG A 92 24.38 -1.59 -20.69
CA ARG A 92 23.85 -0.53 -21.58
C ARG A 92 22.75 0.29 -20.93
N LEU A 93 21.85 -0.36 -20.18
CA LEU A 93 20.77 0.34 -19.48
C LEU A 93 21.29 1.19 -18.31
N TRP A 94 22.32 0.71 -17.58
CA TRP A 94 22.99 1.53 -16.55
C TRP A 94 23.67 2.74 -17.16
N ALA A 95 24.44 2.57 -18.24
CA ALA A 95 25.08 3.69 -18.95
C ALA A 95 24.03 4.72 -19.43
N HIS A 96 22.90 4.27 -19.95
CA HIS A 96 21.81 5.15 -20.34
C HIS A 96 21.25 5.96 -19.16
N LEU A 97 21.05 5.35 -17.97
CA LEU A 97 20.63 6.10 -16.79
C LEU A 97 21.71 7.08 -16.29
N GLU A 98 23.00 6.73 -16.42
CA GLU A 98 24.11 7.62 -16.08
C GLU A 98 24.17 8.87 -16.99
N ASP A 99 23.87 8.70 -18.28
CA ASP A 99 23.82 9.81 -19.26
C ASP A 99 22.63 10.75 -18.99
N ASP A 100 21.59 10.26 -18.35
CA ASP A 100 20.37 11.03 -18.06
C ASP A 100 20.55 12.10 -16.96
N HIS A 101 21.50 11.98 -16.07
CA HIS A 101 21.83 12.95 -15.01
C HIS A 101 20.63 13.36 -14.15
N PHE A 102 20.25 12.52 -13.18
CA PHE A 102 19.12 12.78 -12.29
C PHE A 102 19.48 13.76 -11.15
N ASP A 103 18.55 14.67 -10.84
CA ASP A 103 18.65 15.55 -9.68
C ASP A 103 18.37 14.78 -8.37
N TYR A 104 17.45 13.79 -8.42
CA TYR A 104 17.05 12.98 -7.26
C TYR A 104 16.88 11.51 -7.63
N VAL A 105 17.20 10.67 -6.64
CA VAL A 105 17.02 9.21 -6.72
C VAL A 105 16.17 8.76 -5.53
N ILE A 106 15.15 7.93 -5.80
CA ILE A 106 14.31 7.32 -4.79
C ILE A 106 14.32 5.80 -4.99
N ALA A 107 14.65 5.04 -3.96
CA ALA A 107 14.64 3.59 -3.97
C ALA A 107 13.50 3.07 -3.07
N ASN A 108 12.63 2.22 -3.64
CA ASN A 108 11.53 1.60 -2.91
C ASN A 108 11.94 0.23 -2.39
N THR A 109 11.78 0.04 -1.08
CA THR A 109 12.03 -1.20 -0.36
C THR A 109 13.52 -1.59 -0.33
N ARG A 110 14.09 -1.70 0.87
CA ARG A 110 15.40 -2.32 1.11
C ARG A 110 15.39 -3.82 0.70
N PHE A 111 16.49 -4.50 0.79
CA PHE A 111 16.73 -5.95 0.56
C PHE A 111 16.57 -6.47 -0.88
N TYR A 112 16.25 -5.66 -1.86
CA TYR A 112 16.35 -6.09 -3.26
C TYR A 112 17.73 -5.78 -3.84
N THR A 113 18.22 -6.64 -4.74
CA THR A 113 19.49 -6.38 -5.43
C THR A 113 19.47 -5.14 -6.31
N LEU A 114 18.29 -4.75 -6.79
CA LEU A 114 18.11 -3.52 -7.52
C LEU A 114 18.27 -2.30 -6.61
N THR A 115 17.84 -2.38 -5.36
CA THR A 115 17.98 -1.31 -4.37
C THR A 115 19.47 -1.02 -4.08
N GLU A 116 20.26 -2.07 -3.79
CA GLU A 116 21.71 -1.90 -3.61
C GLU A 116 22.36 -1.19 -4.82
N ARG A 117 22.00 -1.60 -6.04
CA ARG A 117 22.51 -0.98 -7.27
C ARG A 117 22.02 0.46 -7.46
N ALA A 118 20.81 0.78 -7.03
CA ALA A 118 20.27 2.14 -7.04
C ALA A 118 21.06 3.06 -6.09
N LEU A 119 21.42 2.55 -4.91
CA LEU A 119 22.20 3.30 -3.93
C LEU A 119 23.64 3.52 -4.44
N ASP A 120 24.27 2.51 -5.05
CA ASP A 120 25.56 2.63 -5.72
C ASP A 120 25.52 3.66 -6.86
N PHE A 121 24.51 3.56 -7.72
CA PHE A 121 24.28 4.49 -8.83
C PHE A 121 24.17 5.94 -8.33
N ALA A 122 23.31 6.20 -7.34
CA ALA A 122 23.12 7.52 -6.77
C ALA A 122 24.42 8.07 -6.14
N THR A 123 25.16 7.21 -5.42
CA THR A 123 26.44 7.58 -4.80
C THR A 123 27.47 8.01 -5.86
N ARG A 124 27.58 7.27 -6.97
CA ARG A 124 28.48 7.63 -8.08
C ARG A 124 28.06 8.92 -8.79
N ALA A 125 26.74 9.18 -8.86
CA ALA A 125 26.22 10.43 -9.40
C ALA A 125 26.35 11.62 -8.42
N GLY A 126 26.82 11.41 -7.19
CA GLY A 126 26.94 12.46 -6.16
C GLY A 126 25.59 12.90 -5.58
N VAL A 127 24.57 12.06 -5.68
CA VAL A 127 23.21 12.29 -5.17
C VAL A 127 22.98 11.41 -3.93
N VAL A 128 22.45 11.98 -2.85
CA VAL A 128 22.00 11.22 -1.67
C VAL A 128 20.57 10.74 -1.94
N PRO A 129 20.36 9.42 -2.11
CA PRO A 129 19.03 8.90 -2.43
C PRO A 129 18.11 8.84 -1.22
N LEU A 130 16.79 8.86 -1.46
CA LEU A 130 15.82 8.44 -0.47
C LEU A 130 15.60 6.92 -0.59
N LEU A 131 15.55 6.23 0.56
CA LEU A 131 15.11 4.84 0.68
C LEU A 131 13.75 4.82 1.37
N ILE A 132 12.71 4.32 0.70
CA ILE A 132 11.36 4.24 1.25
C ILE A 132 11.05 2.79 1.64
N GLU A 133 10.83 2.55 2.94
CA GLU A 133 10.45 1.24 3.48
C GLU A 133 8.94 1.06 3.47
N HIS A 134 8.50 -0.10 2.96
CA HIS A 134 7.09 -0.45 2.81
C HIS A 134 6.61 -1.54 3.78
N GLY A 135 7.53 -2.25 4.43
CA GLY A 135 7.24 -3.32 5.38
C GLY A 135 7.27 -2.87 6.83
N SER A 136 6.58 -3.59 7.71
CA SER A 136 6.60 -3.40 9.16
C SER A 136 6.88 -4.70 9.92
N ALA A 137 7.35 -5.74 9.22
CA ALA A 137 7.70 -7.05 9.75
C ALA A 137 8.62 -7.78 8.78
N HIS A 138 9.28 -8.84 9.24
CA HIS A 138 10.06 -9.71 8.37
C HIS A 138 9.24 -10.34 7.25
N LEU A 139 9.89 -10.59 6.13
CA LEU A 139 9.34 -11.43 5.08
C LEU A 139 9.10 -12.85 5.63
N THR A 140 7.97 -13.43 5.31
CA THR A 140 7.63 -14.79 5.66
C THR A 140 7.21 -15.61 4.45
N MET A 141 7.63 -16.86 4.41
CA MET A 141 7.16 -17.88 3.48
C MET A 141 6.12 -18.80 4.12
N GLY A 142 5.74 -18.52 5.38
CA GLY A 142 4.81 -19.35 6.16
C GLY A 142 5.41 -20.68 6.61
N SER A 143 6.73 -20.77 6.70
CA SER A 143 7.45 -22.00 7.07
C SER A 143 8.45 -21.72 8.17
N THR A 144 8.31 -22.40 9.30
CA THR A 144 9.20 -22.27 10.46
C THR A 144 10.66 -22.66 10.17
N LEU A 145 10.91 -23.44 9.12
CA LEU A 145 12.25 -23.84 8.69
C LEU A 145 12.87 -22.86 7.68
N ILE A 146 12.04 -22.24 6.83
CA ILE A 146 12.51 -21.36 5.76
C ILE A 146 12.60 -19.91 6.24
N ASP A 147 11.69 -19.47 7.07
CA ASP A 147 11.61 -18.08 7.54
C ASP A 147 12.90 -17.57 8.21
N PRO A 148 13.62 -18.35 9.06
CA PRO A 148 14.90 -17.90 9.60
C PRO A 148 15.97 -17.64 8.52
N VAL A 149 15.98 -18.45 7.45
CA VAL A 149 16.91 -18.26 6.33
C VAL A 149 16.56 -16.99 5.56
N VAL A 150 15.26 -16.76 5.29
CA VAL A 150 14.78 -15.55 4.61
C VAL A 150 15.13 -14.31 5.43
N GLN A 151 14.95 -14.34 6.75
CA GLN A 151 15.32 -13.26 7.65
C GLN A 151 16.83 -12.99 7.65
N ALA A 152 17.65 -14.04 7.68
CA ALA A 152 19.11 -13.90 7.61
C ALA A 152 19.56 -13.24 6.28
N VAL A 153 18.94 -13.64 5.17
CA VAL A 153 19.18 -13.02 3.85
C VAL A 153 18.73 -11.56 3.85
N GLU A 154 17.55 -11.25 4.40
CA GLU A 154 17.05 -9.88 4.56
C GLU A 154 18.03 -9.00 5.33
N HIS A 155 18.54 -9.47 6.47
CA HIS A 155 19.55 -8.77 7.25
C HIS A 155 20.87 -8.57 6.47
N ALA A 156 21.33 -9.60 5.74
CA ALA A 156 22.56 -9.52 4.97
C ALA A 156 22.47 -8.49 3.84
N LEU A 157 21.33 -8.45 3.12
CA LEU A 157 21.10 -7.50 2.05
C LEU A 157 20.94 -6.06 2.60
N THR A 158 20.16 -5.89 3.66
CA THR A 158 20.03 -4.59 4.33
C THR A 158 21.40 -4.06 4.81
N LYS A 159 22.25 -4.92 5.37
CA LYS A 159 23.62 -4.54 5.77
C LYS A 159 24.49 -4.12 4.57
N ARG A 160 24.22 -4.65 3.38
CA ARG A 160 24.90 -4.21 2.14
C ARG A 160 24.41 -2.83 1.72
N ASP A 161 23.09 -2.56 1.80
CA ASP A 161 22.53 -1.26 1.49
C ASP A 161 23.11 -0.18 2.41
N MET A 162 23.30 -0.48 3.71
CA MET A 162 23.87 0.45 4.69
C MET A 162 25.35 0.85 4.43
N ARG A 163 26.01 0.31 3.42
CA ARG A 163 27.35 0.75 3.00
C ARG A 163 27.32 2.06 2.19
N TYR A 164 26.16 2.41 1.69
CA TYR A 164 25.93 3.60 0.88
C TYR A 164 25.26 4.69 1.70
N PRO A 165 25.50 5.97 1.40
CA PRO A 165 24.73 7.05 1.98
C PRO A 165 23.29 7.02 1.46
N PHE A 166 22.32 7.15 2.35
CA PHE A 166 20.91 7.38 2.01
C PHE A 166 20.17 8.02 3.17
N VAL A 167 19.03 8.63 2.90
CA VAL A 167 18.07 9.06 3.92
C VAL A 167 16.86 8.15 3.86
N ALA A 168 16.54 7.49 4.99
CA ALA A 168 15.44 6.54 5.07
C ALA A 168 14.13 7.23 5.44
N TYR A 169 13.06 6.88 4.73
CA TYR A 169 11.68 7.18 5.03
C TYR A 169 10.87 5.89 5.06
N ALA A 170 9.66 5.94 5.61
CA ALA A 170 8.79 4.78 5.62
C ALA A 170 7.34 5.17 5.30
N VAL A 171 6.49 4.19 4.95
CA VAL A 171 5.09 4.46 4.61
C VAL A 171 4.19 4.62 5.84
N SER A 172 4.71 4.38 7.04
CA SER A 172 3.99 4.52 8.31
C SER A 172 4.96 4.62 9.49
N ARG A 173 4.48 5.11 10.65
CA ARG A 173 5.28 5.13 11.89
C ARG A 173 5.76 3.75 12.31
N LYS A 174 4.96 2.69 12.09
CA LYS A 174 5.38 1.32 12.41
C LYS A 174 6.44 0.82 11.44
N ALA A 175 6.35 1.17 10.17
CA ALA A 175 7.42 0.89 9.22
C ALA A 175 8.69 1.71 9.52
N SER A 176 8.55 2.96 10.00
CA SER A 176 9.67 3.76 10.54
C SER A 176 10.34 3.08 11.73
N ALA A 177 9.54 2.63 12.70
CA ALA A 177 10.06 1.89 13.86
C ALA A 177 10.71 0.55 13.44
N TRP A 178 10.19 -0.11 12.41
CA TRP A 178 10.73 -1.34 11.85
C TRP A 178 12.13 -1.16 11.25
N LEU A 179 12.43 -0.03 10.64
CA LEU A 179 13.78 0.30 10.19
C LEU A 179 14.79 0.29 11.34
N GLY A 180 14.37 0.70 12.54
CA GLY A 180 15.19 0.66 13.75
C GLY A 180 15.67 -0.75 14.13
N HIS A 181 14.92 -1.81 13.78
CA HIS A 181 15.34 -3.21 13.94
C HIS A 181 16.64 -3.51 13.18
N PHE A 182 16.91 -2.82 12.08
CA PHE A 182 18.11 -2.96 11.26
C PHE A 182 19.16 -1.88 11.59
N GLY A 183 18.92 -1.05 12.60
CA GLY A 183 19.83 0.05 12.95
C GLY A 183 19.74 1.24 11.98
N ILE A 184 18.63 1.36 11.22
CA ILE A 184 18.39 2.47 10.30
C ILE A 184 17.44 3.46 10.96
N GLU A 185 17.86 4.72 11.08
CA GLU A 185 17.00 5.81 11.56
C GLU A 185 16.13 6.33 10.41
N SER A 186 14.82 6.43 10.66
CA SER A 186 13.87 7.02 9.71
C SER A 186 13.80 8.53 9.90
N ALA A 187 13.91 9.27 8.80
CA ALA A 187 13.74 10.73 8.79
C ALA A 187 12.26 11.18 8.78
N GLY A 188 11.32 10.24 8.65
CA GLY A 188 9.88 10.52 8.66
C GLY A 188 9.06 9.58 7.78
N GLU A 189 7.80 9.96 7.53
CA GLU A 189 6.85 9.16 6.78
C GLU A 189 6.49 9.78 5.42
N LEU A 190 6.45 8.91 4.41
CA LEU A 190 5.90 9.15 3.08
C LEU A 190 4.77 8.14 2.84
N PRO A 191 3.56 8.39 3.37
CA PRO A 191 2.51 7.38 3.42
C PRO A 191 1.96 7.02 2.04
N ASN A 192 1.36 5.84 1.96
CA ASN A 192 0.44 5.51 0.87
C ASN A 192 -0.65 6.58 0.79
N SER A 193 -1.09 6.86 -0.43
CA SER A 193 -2.05 7.92 -0.71
C SER A 193 -3.08 7.47 -1.75
N ILE A 194 -4.08 8.28 -2.00
CA ILE A 194 -5.13 8.02 -2.97
C ILE A 194 -5.57 9.33 -3.62
N ASP A 195 -5.93 9.27 -4.89
CA ASP A 195 -6.77 10.29 -5.51
C ASP A 195 -8.23 9.94 -5.18
N ALA A 196 -8.73 10.52 -4.08
CA ALA A 196 -10.02 10.14 -3.52
C ALA A 196 -11.18 10.45 -4.46
N ASP A 197 -11.15 11.58 -5.15
CA ASP A 197 -12.25 11.99 -6.02
C ASP A 197 -12.26 11.17 -7.31
N ALA A 198 -11.11 10.92 -7.91
CA ALA A 198 -10.98 10.02 -9.06
C ALA A 198 -11.34 8.57 -8.70
N TYR A 199 -11.02 8.12 -7.48
CA TYR A 199 -11.39 6.78 -7.02
C TYR A 199 -12.90 6.61 -6.88
N VAL A 200 -13.60 7.57 -6.29
CA VAL A 200 -15.06 7.54 -6.16
C VAL A 200 -15.73 7.64 -7.53
N ALA A 201 -15.25 8.54 -8.40
CA ALA A 201 -15.85 8.79 -9.72
C ALA A 201 -15.78 7.59 -10.67
N GLN A 202 -14.84 6.64 -10.44
CA GLN A 202 -14.69 5.44 -11.29
C GLN A 202 -15.57 4.27 -10.86
N ALA A 203 -16.36 4.39 -9.78
CA ALA A 203 -17.22 3.30 -9.28
C ALA A 203 -18.14 2.77 -10.39
N SER A 204 -18.19 1.43 -10.51
CA SER A 204 -19.11 0.80 -11.46
C SER A 204 -20.56 0.95 -11.03
N ALA A 205 -21.49 0.64 -11.94
CA ALA A 205 -22.93 0.68 -11.66
C ALA A 205 -23.45 -0.59 -10.92
N ARG A 206 -22.56 -1.46 -10.42
CA ARG A 206 -22.99 -2.66 -9.68
C ARG A 206 -23.68 -2.30 -8.37
N ASP A 207 -24.76 -3.00 -8.09
CA ASP A 207 -25.49 -2.90 -6.82
C ASP A 207 -25.31 -4.20 -6.03
N PHE A 208 -24.34 -4.19 -5.11
CA PHE A 208 -24.01 -5.36 -4.29
C PHE A 208 -25.12 -5.73 -3.32
N ARG A 209 -25.95 -4.77 -2.86
CA ARG A 209 -27.11 -5.05 -2.02
C ARG A 209 -28.16 -5.83 -2.79
N ALA A 210 -28.54 -5.36 -3.98
CA ALA A 210 -29.50 -6.03 -4.84
C ALA A 210 -28.99 -7.41 -5.31
N GLU A 211 -27.73 -7.50 -5.75
CA GLU A 211 -27.11 -8.76 -6.21
C GLU A 211 -27.09 -9.87 -5.14
N ARG A 212 -27.04 -9.50 -3.86
CA ARG A 212 -26.93 -10.44 -2.74
C ARG A 212 -28.19 -10.50 -1.88
N GLY A 213 -29.26 -9.82 -2.27
CA GLY A 213 -30.51 -9.79 -1.53
C GLY A 213 -30.37 -9.22 -0.11
N ILE A 214 -29.46 -8.26 0.08
CA ILE A 214 -29.21 -7.65 1.41
C ILE A 214 -30.31 -6.61 1.68
N PRO A 215 -31.06 -6.73 2.81
CA PRO A 215 -32.09 -5.76 3.16
C PRO A 215 -31.53 -4.33 3.27
N SER A 216 -32.33 -3.34 2.91
CA SER A 216 -31.92 -1.93 2.92
C SER A 216 -31.60 -1.41 4.32
N ASP A 217 -32.20 -1.98 5.34
CA ASP A 217 -31.99 -1.67 6.77
C ASP A 217 -30.85 -2.47 7.43
N ALA A 218 -30.31 -3.48 6.73
CA ALA A 218 -29.19 -4.26 7.24
C ALA A 218 -27.88 -3.45 7.22
N LEU A 219 -26.98 -3.71 8.16
CA LEU A 219 -25.60 -3.24 8.16
C LEU A 219 -24.81 -4.05 7.11
N MET A 220 -24.36 -3.41 6.05
CA MET A 220 -23.49 -4.02 5.05
C MET A 220 -22.03 -3.69 5.36
N VAL A 221 -21.27 -4.71 5.74
CA VAL A 221 -19.84 -4.61 6.04
C VAL A 221 -19.05 -5.14 4.86
N ALA A 222 -18.06 -4.39 4.39
CA ALA A 222 -17.13 -4.82 3.35
C ALA A 222 -15.79 -5.27 3.95
N PHE A 223 -15.24 -6.35 3.40
CA PHE A 223 -13.84 -6.73 3.53
C PHE A 223 -13.22 -6.78 2.14
N ALA A 224 -12.04 -6.20 1.96
CA ALA A 224 -11.29 -6.32 0.70
C ALA A 224 -9.82 -6.62 0.96
N GLY A 225 -9.33 -7.73 0.38
CA GLY A 225 -7.94 -8.13 0.55
C GLY A 225 -7.67 -9.59 0.24
N ARG A 226 -6.43 -10.01 0.44
CA ARG A 226 -6.06 -11.43 0.33
C ARG A 226 -6.71 -12.23 1.45
N LEU A 227 -7.28 -13.40 1.14
CA LEU A 227 -7.87 -14.29 2.14
C LEU A 227 -6.78 -15.17 2.78
N VAL A 228 -6.02 -14.57 3.67
CA VAL A 228 -4.89 -15.20 4.39
C VAL A 228 -5.01 -14.96 5.89
N PRO A 229 -4.35 -15.78 6.75
CA PRO A 229 -4.50 -15.68 8.22
C PRO A 229 -4.20 -14.28 8.77
N GLU A 230 -3.21 -13.59 8.18
CA GLU A 230 -2.75 -12.27 8.64
C GLU A 230 -3.82 -11.19 8.51
N LYS A 231 -4.86 -11.41 7.68
CA LYS A 231 -5.94 -10.45 7.45
C LYS A 231 -7.13 -10.59 8.39
N GLY A 232 -7.18 -11.65 9.22
CA GLY A 232 -8.24 -11.87 10.20
C GLY A 232 -9.63 -12.09 9.60
N VAL A 233 -9.69 -12.48 8.31
CA VAL A 233 -10.95 -12.61 7.57
C VAL A 233 -11.82 -13.78 8.04
N VAL A 234 -11.20 -14.85 8.57
CA VAL A 234 -11.95 -15.99 9.13
C VAL A 234 -12.64 -15.58 10.43
N GLU A 235 -11.94 -14.87 11.29
CA GLU A 235 -12.48 -14.34 12.55
C GLU A 235 -13.60 -13.32 12.29
N LEU A 236 -13.48 -12.50 11.26
CA LEU A 236 -14.55 -11.60 10.81
C LEU A 236 -15.78 -12.37 10.34
N ALA A 237 -15.60 -13.44 9.58
CA ALA A 237 -16.67 -14.31 9.13
C ALA A 237 -17.33 -15.04 10.30
N GLN A 238 -16.58 -15.56 11.27
CA GLN A 238 -17.09 -16.17 12.50
C GLN A 238 -17.91 -15.19 13.34
N ALA A 239 -17.43 -13.96 13.50
CA ALA A 239 -18.14 -12.89 14.20
C ALA A 239 -19.49 -12.58 13.52
N THR A 240 -19.52 -12.51 12.18
CA THR A 240 -20.75 -12.29 11.42
C THR A 240 -21.74 -13.43 11.59
N ALA A 241 -21.26 -14.69 11.57
CA ALA A 241 -22.11 -15.87 11.77
C ALA A 241 -22.71 -15.89 13.20
N ALA A 242 -21.91 -15.59 14.22
CA ALA A 242 -22.39 -15.51 15.61
C ALA A 242 -23.49 -14.45 15.79
N ILE A 243 -23.37 -13.31 15.10
CA ILE A 243 -24.43 -12.29 15.12
C ILE A 243 -25.70 -12.80 14.43
N ALA A 244 -25.59 -13.54 13.33
CA ALA A 244 -26.75 -14.10 12.63
C ALA A 244 -27.46 -15.18 13.42
N GLU A 245 -26.73 -16.01 14.18
CA GLU A 245 -27.31 -17.03 15.10
C GLU A 245 -27.98 -16.41 16.34
N HIS A 246 -27.40 -15.30 16.82
CA HIS A 246 -27.89 -14.60 18.02
C HIS A 246 -28.12 -13.12 17.72
N PRO A 247 -29.18 -12.79 16.96
CA PRO A 247 -29.47 -11.42 16.56
C PRO A 247 -29.78 -10.53 17.77
N ASP A 248 -29.32 -9.30 17.69
CA ASP A 248 -29.58 -8.29 18.73
C ASP A 248 -30.96 -7.66 18.49
N ALA A 249 -31.79 -7.64 19.49
CA ALA A 249 -33.17 -7.10 19.40
C ALA A 249 -33.22 -5.62 18.97
N ASN A 250 -32.14 -4.85 19.24
CA ASN A 250 -32.04 -3.44 18.91
C ASN A 250 -30.98 -3.15 17.81
N GLY A 251 -30.41 -4.19 17.21
CA GLY A 251 -29.39 -4.07 16.16
C GLY A 251 -29.94 -4.42 14.78
N ARG A 252 -29.35 -3.78 13.74
CA ARG A 252 -29.59 -4.18 12.35
C ARG A 252 -28.98 -5.56 12.09
N ALA A 253 -29.57 -6.34 11.18
CA ALA A 253 -28.91 -7.55 10.66
C ALA A 253 -27.55 -7.17 10.04
N VAL A 254 -26.54 -8.01 10.24
CA VAL A 254 -25.20 -7.77 9.70
C VAL A 254 -24.95 -8.69 8.52
N HIS A 255 -24.63 -8.12 7.38
CA HIS A 255 -24.19 -8.83 6.18
C HIS A 255 -22.75 -8.46 5.85
N LEU A 256 -21.94 -9.48 5.55
CA LEU A 256 -20.52 -9.32 5.22
C LEU A 256 -20.28 -9.66 3.75
N ILE A 257 -19.74 -8.69 2.99
CA ILE A 257 -19.26 -8.92 1.62
C ILE A 257 -17.73 -9.03 1.65
N ILE A 258 -17.23 -10.16 1.19
CA ILE A 258 -15.80 -10.46 1.18
C ILE A 258 -15.29 -10.43 -0.27
N ALA A 259 -14.51 -9.40 -0.60
CA ALA A 259 -13.82 -9.26 -1.88
C ALA A 259 -12.36 -9.72 -1.76
N GLY A 260 -12.00 -10.75 -2.51
CA GLY A 260 -10.64 -11.30 -2.51
C GLY A 260 -10.57 -12.77 -2.82
N ALA A 261 -9.37 -13.31 -2.77
CA ALA A 261 -9.08 -14.73 -2.90
C ALA A 261 -7.85 -15.10 -2.04
N GLY A 262 -7.75 -16.36 -1.64
CA GLY A 262 -6.60 -16.84 -0.86
C GLY A 262 -6.83 -18.18 -0.19
N SER A 263 -5.85 -18.61 0.60
CA SER A 263 -5.83 -19.94 1.25
C SER A 263 -6.96 -20.14 2.27
N LYS A 264 -7.58 -19.05 2.76
CA LYS A 264 -8.65 -19.09 3.76
C LYS A 264 -10.07 -19.09 3.19
N GLN A 265 -10.22 -19.11 1.87
CA GLN A 265 -11.54 -19.15 1.24
C GLN A 265 -12.37 -20.37 1.68
N GLY A 266 -11.80 -21.58 1.64
CA GLY A 266 -12.51 -22.80 2.07
C GLY A 266 -12.84 -22.81 3.58
N ASP A 267 -12.06 -22.11 4.42
CA ASP A 267 -12.40 -21.97 5.84
C ASP A 267 -13.66 -21.11 6.02
N ILE A 268 -13.79 -20.03 5.25
CA ILE A 268 -14.95 -19.14 5.26
C ILE A 268 -16.20 -19.85 4.70
N GLU A 269 -16.06 -20.57 3.59
CA GLU A 269 -17.17 -21.33 2.97
C GLU A 269 -17.74 -22.37 3.93
N ARG A 270 -16.91 -23.02 4.76
CA ARG A 270 -17.33 -24.01 5.76
C ARG A 270 -18.15 -23.44 6.93
N ILE A 271 -18.08 -22.11 7.17
CA ILE A 271 -18.93 -21.45 8.17
C ILE A 271 -20.40 -21.53 7.77
N GLY A 272 -20.72 -21.51 6.47
CA GLY A 272 -22.05 -21.80 5.95
C GLY A 272 -23.15 -20.79 6.34
N CYS A 273 -22.79 -19.54 6.68
CA CYS A 273 -23.75 -18.51 7.09
C CYS A 273 -24.26 -17.74 5.86
N GLY A 274 -25.60 -17.62 5.73
CA GLY A 274 -26.25 -16.91 4.62
C GLY A 274 -25.96 -15.41 4.56
N ASN A 275 -25.50 -14.81 5.66
CA ASN A 275 -25.15 -13.40 5.72
C ASN A 275 -23.70 -13.12 5.28
N ILE A 276 -22.95 -14.14 4.86
CA ILE A 276 -21.55 -14.01 4.37
C ILE A 276 -21.53 -14.24 2.87
N HIS A 277 -21.06 -13.25 2.12
CA HIS A 277 -21.09 -13.23 0.67
C HIS A 277 -19.67 -13.13 0.11
N LEU A 278 -19.12 -14.24 -0.40
CA LEU A 278 -17.87 -14.24 -1.16
C LEU A 278 -18.15 -13.76 -2.59
N VAL A 279 -17.48 -12.68 -3.02
CA VAL A 279 -17.64 -12.09 -4.36
C VAL A 279 -16.41 -12.28 -5.25
N GLY A 280 -15.38 -12.98 -4.75
CA GLY A 280 -14.14 -13.18 -5.47
C GLY A 280 -13.29 -11.91 -5.56
N ARG A 281 -12.34 -11.89 -6.48
CA ARG A 281 -11.53 -10.69 -6.74
C ARG A 281 -12.33 -9.67 -7.52
N LEU A 282 -12.33 -8.44 -7.05
CA LEU A 282 -12.95 -7.31 -7.73
C LEU A 282 -11.89 -6.46 -8.44
N GLY A 283 -12.24 -5.94 -9.62
CA GLY A 283 -11.50 -4.85 -10.25
C GLY A 283 -11.70 -3.54 -9.49
N ARG A 284 -10.88 -2.55 -9.82
CA ARG A 284 -10.86 -1.25 -9.09
C ARG A 284 -12.21 -0.54 -9.11
N GLN A 285 -12.94 -0.58 -10.23
CA GLN A 285 -14.25 0.04 -10.38
C GLN A 285 -15.32 -0.65 -9.52
N ASP A 286 -15.34 -1.98 -9.49
CA ASP A 286 -16.27 -2.74 -8.68
C ASP A 286 -15.94 -2.64 -7.19
N LEU A 287 -14.66 -2.55 -6.83
CA LEU A 287 -14.26 -2.32 -5.45
C LEU A 287 -14.69 -0.92 -4.98
N ALA A 288 -14.57 0.10 -5.80
CA ALA A 288 -15.07 1.44 -5.51
C ALA A 288 -16.60 1.44 -5.32
N ALA A 289 -17.35 0.70 -6.17
CA ALA A 289 -18.78 0.54 -6.01
C ALA A 289 -19.14 -0.19 -4.70
N LEU A 290 -18.41 -1.27 -4.33
CA LEU A 290 -18.62 -1.96 -3.06
C LEU A 290 -18.36 -1.04 -1.87
N MET A 291 -17.24 -0.31 -1.86
CA MET A 291 -16.90 0.61 -0.77
C MET A 291 -17.91 1.74 -0.64
N SER A 292 -18.41 2.29 -1.76
CA SER A 292 -19.41 3.37 -1.74
C SER A 292 -20.79 2.94 -1.21
N GLN A 293 -21.09 1.64 -1.23
CA GLN A 293 -22.35 1.08 -0.76
C GLN A 293 -22.29 0.50 0.65
N ALA A 294 -21.08 0.18 1.13
CA ALA A 294 -20.88 -0.40 2.45
C ALA A 294 -21.11 0.64 3.55
N ASP A 295 -21.79 0.24 4.63
CA ASP A 295 -21.95 1.09 5.82
C ASP A 295 -20.65 1.15 6.65
N ALA A 296 -19.83 0.11 6.57
CA ALA A 296 -18.51 0.04 7.19
C ALA A 296 -17.58 -0.92 6.43
N MET A 297 -16.28 -0.70 6.53
CA MET A 297 -15.26 -1.66 6.17
C MET A 297 -14.73 -2.32 7.45
N ALA A 298 -14.47 -3.63 7.45
CA ALA A 298 -13.78 -4.30 8.55
C ALA A 298 -12.44 -4.88 8.06
N LEU A 299 -11.35 -4.52 8.75
CA LEU A 299 -9.99 -5.00 8.46
C LEU A 299 -9.27 -5.38 9.76
N PRO A 300 -9.63 -6.52 10.40
CA PRO A 300 -9.02 -7.00 11.63
C PRO A 300 -7.66 -7.68 11.36
N SER A 301 -6.77 -6.99 10.68
CA SER A 301 -5.46 -7.52 10.29
C SER A 301 -4.52 -7.69 11.48
N ARG A 302 -3.61 -8.67 11.42
CA ARG A 302 -2.53 -8.88 12.39
C ARG A 302 -1.23 -8.18 11.97
N SER A 303 -1.09 -7.89 10.68
CA SER A 303 0.09 -7.21 10.12
C SER A 303 -0.28 -6.46 8.84
N GLU A 304 0.19 -5.23 8.74
CA GLU A 304 0.09 -4.34 7.57
C GLU A 304 1.34 -3.46 7.47
N GLY A 305 1.68 -3.03 6.26
CA GLY A 305 2.57 -1.87 6.07
C GLY A 305 1.76 -0.58 6.16
N PHE A 306 0.91 -0.37 5.16
CA PHE A 306 -0.18 0.60 5.15
C PHE A 306 -1.27 0.06 4.21
N ALA A 307 -2.46 -0.21 4.74
CA ALA A 307 -3.54 -0.83 3.97
C ALA A 307 -4.15 0.16 2.95
N THR A 308 -3.90 -0.05 1.66
CA THR A 308 -4.48 0.80 0.59
C THR A 308 -6.00 0.72 0.56
N THR A 309 -6.58 -0.45 0.84
CA THR A 309 -8.03 -0.65 0.91
C THR A 309 -8.70 0.21 1.99
N LEU A 310 -7.95 0.58 3.04
CA LEU A 310 -8.44 1.51 4.06
C LEU A 310 -8.55 2.95 3.51
N LEU A 311 -7.61 3.38 2.65
CA LEU A 311 -7.71 4.67 1.95
C LEU A 311 -8.86 4.66 0.94
N GLU A 312 -9.09 3.54 0.27
CA GLU A 312 -10.16 3.33 -0.69
C GLU A 312 -11.54 3.44 -0.03
N ALA A 313 -11.74 2.79 1.12
CA ALA A 313 -12.95 2.92 1.93
C ALA A 313 -13.14 4.36 2.44
N ALA A 314 -12.09 4.97 2.98
CA ALA A 314 -12.13 6.34 3.47
C ALA A 314 -12.47 7.36 2.37
N ALA A 315 -11.97 7.16 1.14
CA ALA A 315 -12.33 7.99 -0.01
C ALA A 315 -13.83 7.96 -0.32
N CYS A 316 -14.46 6.79 -0.14
CA CYS A 316 -15.90 6.57 -0.32
C CYS A 316 -16.74 6.98 0.91
N ALA A 317 -16.18 7.65 1.90
CA ALA A 317 -16.82 7.96 3.17
C ALA A 317 -17.29 6.72 3.96
N THR A 318 -16.63 5.58 3.78
CA THR A 318 -16.92 4.34 4.48
C THR A 318 -15.97 4.22 5.66
N PRO A 319 -16.48 4.31 6.92
CA PRO A 319 -15.66 4.20 8.11
C PRO A 319 -15.15 2.77 8.28
N ALA A 320 -14.04 2.63 8.99
CA ALA A 320 -13.43 1.32 9.16
C ALA A 320 -13.41 0.84 10.61
N ILE A 321 -13.55 -0.49 10.79
CA ILE A 321 -13.29 -1.23 12.02
C ILE A 321 -11.94 -1.93 11.82
N VAL A 322 -10.92 -1.51 12.54
CA VAL A 322 -9.53 -1.92 12.31
C VAL A 322 -8.81 -2.30 13.60
N THR A 323 -7.82 -3.17 13.48
CA THR A 323 -6.79 -3.35 14.50
C THR A 323 -5.68 -2.31 14.34
N PRO A 324 -4.94 -1.93 15.41
CA PRO A 324 -3.89 -0.91 15.34
C PRO A 324 -2.59 -1.49 14.76
N VAL A 325 -2.58 -1.86 13.47
CA VAL A 325 -1.41 -2.42 12.75
C VAL A 325 -1.01 -1.58 11.55
N GLY A 326 0.28 -1.52 11.21
CA GLY A 326 0.79 -0.70 10.12
C GLY A 326 0.39 0.77 10.32
N GLY A 327 -0.09 1.43 9.27
CA GLY A 327 -0.60 2.81 9.31
C GLY A 327 -2.10 2.93 9.58
N THR A 328 -2.79 1.85 10.02
CA THR A 328 -4.25 1.89 10.23
C THR A 328 -4.65 2.87 11.32
N ASP A 329 -3.90 2.92 12.43
CA ASP A 329 -4.09 3.86 13.54
C ASP A 329 -3.58 5.28 13.25
N GLU A 330 -2.95 5.48 12.09
CA GLU A 330 -2.58 6.80 11.60
C GLU A 330 -3.75 7.46 10.86
N LEU A 331 -4.49 6.71 10.06
CA LEU A 331 -5.71 7.21 9.41
C LEU A 331 -6.90 7.20 10.38
N VAL A 332 -7.14 6.09 11.06
CA VAL A 332 -8.17 5.94 12.11
C VAL A 332 -7.52 6.23 13.46
N SER A 333 -7.23 7.49 13.75
CA SER A 333 -6.45 7.88 14.94
C SER A 333 -7.27 7.93 16.24
N ASN A 334 -8.59 7.96 16.14
CA ASN A 334 -9.53 7.95 17.26
C ASN A 334 -10.95 7.66 16.75
N GLU A 335 -11.90 7.59 17.68
CA GLU A 335 -13.30 7.24 17.42
C GLU A 335 -14.06 8.17 16.45
N ARG A 336 -13.52 9.36 16.14
CA ARG A 336 -14.11 10.27 15.14
C ARG A 336 -13.91 9.78 13.71
N PHE A 337 -12.91 8.93 13.45
CA PHE A 337 -12.50 8.50 12.12
C PHE A 337 -12.80 7.04 11.82
N GLY A 338 -13.28 6.27 12.81
CA GLY A 338 -13.57 4.86 12.71
C GLY A 338 -13.47 4.17 14.07
N THR A 339 -13.42 2.84 14.08
CA THR A 339 -13.36 2.04 15.29
C THR A 339 -12.06 1.25 15.35
N ILE A 340 -11.27 1.45 16.40
CA ILE A 340 -10.05 0.65 16.66
C ILE A 340 -10.41 -0.46 17.64
N ILE A 341 -10.17 -1.71 17.24
CA ILE A 341 -10.32 -2.90 18.07
C ILE A 341 -8.95 -3.40 18.54
N PRO A 342 -8.80 -3.89 19.77
CA PRO A 342 -7.49 -4.22 20.33
C PRO A 342 -6.82 -5.44 19.69
N ASN A 343 -7.60 -6.34 19.09
CA ASN A 343 -7.10 -7.57 18.45
C ASN A 343 -8.10 -8.11 17.43
N ALA A 344 -7.66 -9.11 16.64
CA ALA A 344 -8.45 -9.75 15.60
C ALA A 344 -9.25 -10.99 16.09
N ARG A 345 -9.57 -11.14 17.38
CA ARG A 345 -10.37 -12.27 17.87
C ARG A 345 -11.82 -12.11 17.44
N ALA A 346 -12.48 -13.23 17.14
CA ALA A 346 -13.87 -13.22 16.68
C ALA A 346 -14.81 -12.48 17.65
N GLU A 347 -14.66 -12.69 18.95
CA GLU A 347 -15.48 -12.04 19.99
C GLU A 347 -15.27 -10.51 20.01
N THR A 348 -14.02 -10.07 19.79
CA THR A 348 -13.70 -8.64 19.73
C THR A 348 -14.31 -7.98 18.49
N VAL A 349 -14.21 -8.66 17.35
CA VAL A 349 -14.80 -8.22 16.08
C VAL A 349 -16.33 -8.22 16.18
N GLU A 350 -16.93 -9.26 16.75
CA GLU A 350 -18.37 -9.37 16.99
C GLU A 350 -18.90 -8.18 17.80
N ALA A 351 -18.25 -7.87 18.92
CA ALA A 351 -18.64 -6.75 19.78
C ALA A 351 -18.63 -5.42 18.99
N ALA A 352 -17.63 -5.18 18.17
CA ALA A 352 -17.51 -3.98 17.33
C ALA A 352 -18.59 -3.94 16.23
N LEU A 353 -18.90 -5.07 15.59
CA LEU A 353 -19.97 -5.16 14.58
C LEU A 353 -21.35 -4.93 15.19
N ARG A 354 -21.63 -5.47 16.39
CA ARG A 354 -22.89 -5.22 17.13
C ARG A 354 -23.04 -3.75 17.48
N GLU A 355 -21.97 -3.11 17.96
CA GLU A 355 -21.97 -1.68 18.26
C GLU A 355 -22.23 -0.84 17.00
N ALA A 356 -21.58 -1.18 15.87
CA ALA A 356 -21.82 -0.54 14.58
C ALA A 356 -23.28 -0.71 14.11
N ALA A 357 -23.87 -1.90 14.28
CA ALA A 357 -25.26 -2.19 13.90
C ALA A 357 -26.28 -1.37 14.71
N ARG A 358 -25.96 -1.01 15.96
CA ARG A 358 -26.81 -0.18 16.82
C ARG A 358 -26.71 1.32 16.55
N ASN A 359 -25.60 1.78 15.97
CA ASN A 359 -25.23 3.19 15.86
C ASN A 359 -24.96 3.66 14.43
N PRO A 360 -25.96 3.61 13.52
CA PRO A 360 -25.76 4.00 12.11
C PRO A 360 -25.36 5.48 11.94
N GLN A 361 -25.84 6.36 12.81
CA GLN A 361 -25.50 7.77 12.78
C GLN A 361 -24.02 8.00 13.09
N ARG A 362 -23.46 7.28 14.08
CA ARG A 362 -22.03 7.34 14.38
C ARG A 362 -21.17 6.88 13.18
N LEU A 363 -21.60 5.83 12.48
CA LEU A 363 -20.91 5.37 11.26
C LEU A 363 -20.89 6.46 10.18
N ALA A 364 -22.01 7.12 9.92
CA ALA A 364 -22.10 8.20 8.96
C ALA A 364 -21.17 9.37 9.31
N GLU A 365 -21.15 9.81 10.58
CA GLU A 365 -20.25 10.86 11.07
C GLU A 365 -18.77 10.46 10.94
N GLN A 366 -18.42 9.23 11.27
CA GLN A 366 -17.08 8.68 11.11
C GLN A 366 -16.66 8.67 9.63
N GLY A 367 -17.56 8.25 8.73
CA GLY A 367 -17.36 8.22 7.29
C GLY A 367 -17.06 9.59 6.71
N GLU A 368 -17.85 10.60 7.05
CA GLU A 368 -17.61 11.99 6.64
C GLU A 368 -16.27 12.54 7.15
N ASN A 369 -15.95 12.24 8.41
CA ASN A 369 -14.71 12.71 9.02
C ASN A 369 -13.48 12.08 8.36
N VAL A 370 -13.50 10.75 8.13
CA VAL A 370 -12.37 10.05 7.51
C VAL A 370 -12.22 10.44 6.03
N ALA A 371 -13.33 10.70 5.32
CA ALA A 371 -13.30 11.17 3.94
C ALA A 371 -12.66 12.57 3.81
N ARG A 372 -12.99 13.49 4.72
CA ARG A 372 -12.33 14.80 4.77
C ARG A 372 -10.84 14.67 5.05
N ARG A 373 -10.48 13.79 6.00
CA ARG A 373 -9.08 13.55 6.37
C ARG A 373 -8.27 12.97 5.22
N VAL A 374 -8.79 11.94 4.54
CA VAL A 374 -8.05 11.30 3.43
C VAL A 374 -7.78 12.29 2.29
N ARG A 375 -8.75 13.13 1.95
CA ARG A 375 -8.57 14.18 0.95
C ARG A 375 -7.54 15.23 1.36
N ALA A 376 -7.52 15.61 2.63
CA ALA A 376 -6.62 16.64 3.14
C ALA A 376 -5.18 16.15 3.34
N GLU A 377 -4.97 14.91 3.78
CA GLU A 377 -3.67 14.44 4.29
C GLU A 377 -3.03 13.33 3.45
N TYR A 378 -3.83 12.53 2.71
CA TYR A 378 -3.39 11.33 2.00
C TYR A 378 -3.59 11.41 0.48
N SER A 379 -3.30 12.57 -0.13
CA SER A 379 -3.29 12.71 -1.58
C SER A 379 -1.90 12.45 -2.17
N TRP A 380 -1.83 11.85 -3.35
CA TRP A 380 -0.55 11.58 -4.03
C TRP A 380 0.25 12.84 -4.31
N ARG A 381 -0.44 13.95 -4.62
CA ARG A 381 0.21 15.26 -4.76
C ARG A 381 0.95 15.66 -3.49
N ARG A 382 0.32 15.51 -2.33
CA ARG A 382 0.93 15.84 -1.04
C ARG A 382 2.11 14.92 -0.69
N THR A 383 1.99 13.63 -0.97
CA THR A 383 3.10 12.69 -0.78
C THR A 383 4.27 13.01 -1.73
N ALA A 384 3.99 13.38 -2.98
CA ALA A 384 5.03 13.83 -3.92
C ALA A 384 5.70 15.15 -3.47
N GLU A 385 4.94 16.13 -2.97
CA GLU A 385 5.48 17.36 -2.38
C GLU A 385 6.42 17.08 -1.20
N ARG A 386 6.01 16.17 -0.30
CA ARG A 386 6.85 15.71 0.83
C ARG A 386 8.11 14.99 0.36
N ALA A 387 7.99 14.10 -0.64
CA ALA A 387 9.12 13.38 -1.22
C ALA A 387 10.14 14.35 -1.87
N LEU A 388 9.67 15.35 -2.64
CA LEU A 388 10.54 16.40 -3.19
C LEU A 388 11.23 17.22 -2.10
N SER A 389 10.50 17.59 -1.04
CA SER A 389 11.09 18.30 0.10
C SER A 389 12.16 17.44 0.80
N ALA A 390 11.90 16.14 0.97
CA ALA A 390 12.86 15.20 1.54
C ALA A 390 14.12 15.06 0.65
N CYS A 391 13.94 14.92 -0.67
CA CYS A 391 15.05 14.87 -1.63
C CYS A 391 15.92 16.13 -1.58
N ARG A 392 15.30 17.32 -1.51
CA ARG A 392 16.05 18.60 -1.39
C ARG A 392 16.86 18.62 -0.09
N LYS A 393 16.25 18.33 1.06
CA LYS A 393 16.94 18.30 2.37
C LYS A 393 18.10 17.32 2.39
N ALA A 394 17.95 16.13 1.79
CA ALA A 394 19.00 15.13 1.71
C ALA A 394 20.20 15.59 0.87
N ASN A 395 19.99 16.51 -0.09
CA ASN A 395 21.00 16.98 -1.06
C ASN A 395 21.39 18.47 -0.86
N GLU A 396 20.87 19.15 0.20
CA GLU A 396 21.35 20.45 0.62
C GLU A 396 22.77 20.27 1.20
N LYS A 397 23.76 20.95 0.57
CA LYS A 397 25.19 20.97 1.00
C LYS A 397 25.45 22.15 1.90
#